data_4babd7f2d0f4681b1613a80cd6436764
#
_entry.id   4babd7f2d0f4681b1613a80cd6436764
#
_cell.length_a   1.000
_cell.length_b   1.000
_cell.length_c   1.000
_cell.angle_alpha   90.00
_cell.angle_beta   90.00
_cell.angle_gamma   90.00
#
_symmetry.space_group_name_H-M   'P 1'
#
loop_
_entity.id
_entity.type
_entity.pdbx_description
1 polymer ?
#
loop_
_entity_poly.entity_id
_entity_poly.type
_entity_poly.pdbx_seq_one_letter_code
_entity_poly.pdbx_strand_id
1 'polypeptide(L)'
;SERSALASDQLKRNVDNIRAQMYQFFRNAAAYLARRNVLCAKPHNFISKGCHAQDEPLFQDTLDVQLINNLDWFRHIHFLDFLSSVGRFARVNDMLARDSVKSRLTSQNGATTSGLSFTEFSYQLMQAYDFSHLHDKKACSVQLGGSDQMGNIMAGIDLIRRQRAEQEKGAANDPSMRADPAYGLTLPLLTTASAAKFGKSAGNAVWVSRSMLSDLEFYQYFVRSSDADVERYLLSLTLMSHEEIAQVMAQHAEDKSKRFAQTRLADEMTELVRGHEACQRAQLATKLLFNTDVQGLTLDQVAFAFQDDPRLVYLDEEPSGIAALAADIGLLPSRSEARRLVQKGGGLY
;
A
#
# COMPACT_ATOMS: atom_id res chain seq x y z
N SER A 1 7.01 9.06 -23.51
CA SER A 1 6.00 8.26 -24.23
C SER A 1 4.63 8.70 -23.75
N GLU A 2 3.76 9.12 -24.66
CA GLU A 2 2.35 9.33 -24.37
C GLU A 2 1.76 8.10 -23.70
N ARG A 3 1.06 8.30 -22.59
CA ARG A 3 0.31 7.21 -21.95
C ARG A 3 -0.88 6.88 -22.84
N SER A 4 -0.88 5.70 -23.46
CA SER A 4 -2.05 5.20 -24.19
C SER A 4 -3.23 5.07 -23.21
N ALA A 5 -4.42 5.42 -23.68
CA ALA A 5 -5.65 5.20 -22.90
C ALA A 5 -5.84 3.69 -22.65
N LEU A 6 -6.14 3.31 -21.42
CA LEU A 6 -6.47 1.93 -21.09
C LEU A 6 -7.81 1.54 -21.71
N ALA A 7 -7.91 0.30 -22.19
CA ALA A 7 -9.20 -0.26 -22.59
C ALA A 7 -10.18 -0.27 -21.41
N SER A 8 -11.45 -0.01 -21.67
CA SER A 8 -12.49 0.10 -20.64
C SER A 8 -12.53 -1.11 -19.70
N ASP A 9 -12.44 -2.33 -20.27
CA ASP A 9 -12.46 -3.56 -19.48
C ASP A 9 -11.22 -3.72 -18.59
N GLN A 10 -10.06 -3.26 -19.09
CA GLN A 10 -8.83 -3.26 -18.28
C GLN A 10 -8.93 -2.26 -17.13
N LEU A 11 -9.48 -1.07 -17.38
CA LEU A 11 -9.71 -0.07 -16.36
C LEU A 11 -10.65 -0.61 -15.26
N LYS A 12 -11.77 -1.23 -15.66
CA LYS A 12 -12.71 -1.84 -14.73
C LYS A 12 -12.04 -2.91 -13.87
N ARG A 13 -11.33 -3.85 -14.48
CA ARG A 13 -10.58 -4.88 -13.73
C ARG A 13 -9.58 -4.28 -12.75
N ASN A 14 -8.87 -3.22 -13.14
CA ASN A 14 -7.92 -2.55 -12.24
C ASN A 14 -8.62 -1.92 -11.04
N VAL A 15 -9.77 -1.26 -11.25
CA VAL A 15 -10.57 -0.66 -10.17
C VAL A 15 -11.08 -1.75 -9.21
N ASP A 16 -11.64 -2.84 -9.74
CA ASP A 16 -12.17 -3.95 -8.95
C ASP A 16 -11.04 -4.62 -8.13
N ASN A 17 -9.87 -4.84 -8.73
CA ASN A 17 -8.71 -5.40 -8.03
C ASN A 17 -8.17 -4.49 -6.92
N ILE A 18 -8.05 -3.19 -7.18
CA ILE A 18 -7.61 -2.21 -6.17
C ILE A 18 -8.62 -2.18 -5.02
N ARG A 19 -9.92 -2.13 -5.34
CA ARG A 19 -10.99 -2.17 -4.34
C ARG A 19 -10.88 -3.41 -3.46
N ALA A 20 -10.76 -4.60 -4.04
CA ALA A 20 -10.62 -5.85 -3.31
C ALA A 20 -9.38 -5.87 -2.38
N GLN A 21 -8.23 -5.36 -2.85
CA GLN A 21 -7.02 -5.25 -2.04
C GLN A 21 -7.19 -4.28 -0.87
N MET A 22 -7.82 -3.13 -1.08
CA MET A 22 -8.09 -2.16 -0.02
C MET A 22 -9.06 -2.74 1.03
N TYR A 23 -10.12 -3.44 0.60
CA TYR A 23 -11.02 -4.15 1.51
C TYR A 23 -10.27 -5.14 2.39
N GLN A 24 -9.44 -5.97 1.77
CA GLN A 24 -8.65 -6.95 2.49
C GLN A 24 -7.69 -6.29 3.49
N PHE A 25 -7.01 -5.21 3.07
CA PHE A 25 -6.11 -4.46 3.95
C PHE A 25 -6.83 -3.90 5.18
N PHE A 26 -7.94 -3.18 5.00
CA PHE A 26 -8.66 -2.59 6.12
C PHE A 26 -9.27 -3.64 7.06
N ARG A 27 -9.75 -4.77 6.52
CA ARG A 27 -10.20 -5.90 7.33
C ARG A 27 -9.07 -6.48 8.19
N ASN A 28 -7.89 -6.66 7.62
CA ASN A 28 -6.73 -7.14 8.35
C ASN A 28 -6.27 -6.13 9.40
N ALA A 29 -6.26 -4.84 9.05
CA ALA A 29 -5.92 -3.75 9.96
C ALA A 29 -6.87 -3.69 11.17
N ALA A 30 -8.18 -3.86 10.96
CA ALA A 30 -9.16 -3.93 12.03
C ALA A 30 -8.89 -5.11 12.98
N ALA A 31 -8.64 -6.30 12.43
CA ALA A 31 -8.31 -7.48 13.21
C ALA A 31 -6.98 -7.35 13.95
N TYR A 32 -5.99 -6.71 13.34
CA TYR A 32 -4.69 -6.40 13.95
C TYR A 32 -4.85 -5.47 15.16
N LEU A 33 -5.59 -4.36 15.01
CA LEU A 33 -5.85 -3.41 16.09
C LEU A 33 -6.64 -4.05 17.23
N ALA A 34 -7.64 -4.88 16.92
CA ALA A 34 -8.42 -5.60 17.92
C ALA A 34 -7.55 -6.55 18.76
N ARG A 35 -6.62 -7.30 18.15
CA ARG A 35 -5.70 -8.19 18.89
C ARG A 35 -4.74 -7.45 19.81
N ARG A 36 -4.36 -6.23 19.46
CA ARG A 36 -3.43 -5.42 20.25
C ARG A 36 -4.10 -4.57 21.33
N ASN A 37 -5.41 -4.71 21.52
CA ASN A 37 -6.18 -3.85 22.43
C ASN A 37 -5.95 -2.35 22.18
N VAL A 38 -5.56 -1.96 20.99
CA VAL A 38 -5.59 -0.57 20.56
C VAL A 38 -7.05 -0.25 20.34
N LEU A 39 -7.72 0.17 21.41
CA LEU A 39 -9.11 0.61 21.38
C LEU A 39 -9.20 1.78 20.41
N CYS A 40 -9.75 1.51 19.24
CA CYS A 40 -10.40 2.56 18.49
C CYS A 40 -11.46 3.13 19.43
N ALA A 41 -11.30 4.37 19.88
CA ALA A 41 -12.36 5.10 20.56
C ALA A 41 -13.63 4.85 19.76
N LYS A 42 -14.73 4.45 20.43
CA LYS A 42 -16.02 4.19 19.77
C LYS A 42 -16.22 5.28 18.73
N PRO A 43 -16.51 4.94 17.46
CA PRO A 43 -16.72 5.95 16.45
C PRO A 43 -17.76 6.91 17.00
N HIS A 44 -17.38 8.18 17.20
CA HIS A 44 -18.35 9.21 17.46
C HIS A 44 -19.29 9.16 16.26
N ASN A 45 -20.59 8.99 16.53
CA ASN A 45 -21.65 9.01 15.54
C ASN A 45 -21.54 10.27 14.66
N PHE A 46 -20.66 10.24 13.66
CA PHE A 46 -20.70 11.18 12.57
C PHE A 46 -21.89 10.77 11.72
N ILE A 47 -22.96 11.51 11.91
CA ILE A 47 -24.24 11.36 11.25
C ILE A 47 -24.01 11.38 9.74
N SER A 48 -24.03 10.22 9.11
CA SER A 48 -24.14 10.09 7.66
C SER A 48 -25.57 10.40 7.23
N LYS A 49 -25.92 11.69 7.18
CA LYS A 49 -27.09 12.11 6.45
C LYS A 49 -26.73 12.13 4.96
N GLY A 50 -27.13 11.10 4.23
CA GLY A 50 -27.12 11.12 2.77
C GLY A 50 -26.27 10.06 2.06
N CYS A 51 -26.04 8.88 2.64
CA CYS A 51 -25.46 7.76 1.89
C CYS A 51 -26.49 7.18 0.91
N HIS A 52 -26.13 7.12 -0.37
CA HIS A 52 -26.85 6.30 -1.33
C HIS A 52 -26.68 4.83 -0.96
N ALA A 53 -27.73 4.01 -1.19
CA ALA A 53 -27.84 2.59 -0.81
C ALA A 53 -26.78 1.63 -1.42
N GLN A 54 -25.72 2.14 -2.03
CA GLN A 54 -24.62 1.37 -2.61
C GLN A 54 -23.31 1.48 -1.81
N ASP A 55 -23.26 2.36 -0.81
CA ASP A 55 -22.09 2.52 0.07
C ASP A 55 -22.34 1.69 1.34
N GLU A 56 -22.21 0.36 1.27
CA GLU A 56 -22.21 -0.45 2.49
C GLU A 56 -20.98 -0.09 3.33
N PRO A 57 -21.16 0.24 4.63
CA PRO A 57 -20.03 0.48 5.51
C PRO A 57 -19.19 -0.80 5.64
N LEU A 58 -17.93 -0.72 5.29
CA LEU A 58 -16.99 -1.86 5.23
C LEU A 58 -16.77 -2.55 6.56
N PHE A 59 -16.95 -1.84 7.67
CA PHE A 59 -16.68 -2.32 9.01
C PHE A 59 -17.62 -1.65 10.00
N GLN A 60 -18.76 -2.26 10.25
CA GLN A 60 -19.76 -1.73 11.20
C GLN A 60 -19.26 -1.67 12.65
N ASP A 61 -18.21 -2.44 13.01
CA ASP A 61 -17.83 -2.64 14.40
C ASP A 61 -16.50 -2.00 14.83
N THR A 62 -15.60 -1.58 13.92
CA THR A 62 -14.24 -1.14 14.33
C THR A 62 -13.62 0.01 13.53
N LEU A 63 -13.84 0.11 12.23
CA LEU A 63 -13.27 1.17 11.39
C LEU A 63 -14.33 1.67 10.40
N ASP A 64 -14.70 2.94 10.49
CA ASP A 64 -15.59 3.58 9.50
C ASP A 64 -14.76 4.01 8.28
N VAL A 65 -14.54 3.09 7.35
CA VAL A 65 -13.82 3.32 6.10
C VAL A 65 -14.75 3.18 4.92
N GLN A 66 -14.82 4.21 4.07
CA GLN A 66 -15.58 4.22 2.83
C GLN A 66 -14.64 4.25 1.63
N LEU A 67 -14.79 3.32 0.69
CA LEU A 67 -14.12 3.34 -0.61
C LEU A 67 -15.03 4.00 -1.65
N ILE A 68 -14.67 5.21 -2.05
CA ILE A 68 -15.47 6.05 -2.95
C ILE A 68 -14.75 6.19 -4.29
N ASN A 69 -15.52 6.07 -5.39
CA ASN A 69 -14.99 6.26 -6.74
C ASN A 69 -15.34 7.67 -7.23
N ASN A 70 -14.36 8.48 -7.55
CA ASN A 70 -14.58 9.83 -8.05
C ASN A 70 -15.34 9.89 -9.41
N LEU A 71 -15.39 8.78 -10.14
CA LEU A 71 -16.20 8.67 -11.34
C LEU A 71 -17.69 8.94 -11.04
N ASP A 72 -18.16 8.70 -9.82
CA ASP A 72 -19.56 8.85 -9.42
C ASP A 72 -20.02 10.31 -9.50
N TRP A 73 -19.16 11.27 -9.22
CA TRP A 73 -19.49 12.69 -9.42
C TRP A 73 -19.05 13.23 -10.78
N PHE A 74 -17.91 12.79 -11.34
CA PHE A 74 -17.46 13.30 -12.64
C PHE A 74 -18.37 12.90 -13.80
N ARG A 75 -19.12 11.81 -13.71
CA ARG A 75 -20.11 11.41 -14.72
C ARG A 75 -21.24 12.43 -14.90
N HIS A 76 -21.55 13.19 -13.85
CA HIS A 76 -22.70 14.09 -13.80
C HIS A 76 -22.33 15.55 -13.98
N ILE A 77 -21.04 15.87 -14.05
CA ILE A 77 -20.56 17.23 -14.26
C ILE A 77 -20.36 17.48 -15.74
N HIS A 78 -21.10 18.45 -16.29
CA HIS A 78 -20.83 18.90 -17.65
C HIS A 78 -19.57 19.77 -17.68
N PHE A 79 -18.87 19.73 -18.81
CA PHE A 79 -17.57 20.44 -18.95
C PHE A 79 -17.67 21.94 -18.68
N LEU A 80 -18.74 22.60 -19.15
CA LEU A 80 -18.96 24.03 -18.89
C LEU A 80 -19.24 24.33 -17.41
N ASP A 81 -19.94 23.43 -16.72
CA ASP A 81 -20.19 23.56 -15.28
C ASP A 81 -18.89 23.38 -14.49
N PHE A 82 -18.03 22.44 -14.90
CA PHE A 82 -16.71 22.28 -14.31
C PHE A 82 -15.83 23.53 -14.50
N LEU A 83 -15.84 24.11 -15.69
CA LEU A 83 -15.08 25.35 -15.95
C LEU A 83 -15.62 26.53 -15.13
N SER A 84 -16.94 26.67 -14.99
CA SER A 84 -17.58 27.76 -14.25
C SER A 84 -17.44 27.62 -12.74
N SER A 85 -17.44 26.41 -12.19
CA SER A 85 -17.39 26.13 -10.74
C SER A 85 -15.99 25.86 -10.19
N VAL A 86 -15.07 25.36 -11.02
CA VAL A 86 -13.71 25.01 -10.64
C VAL A 86 -12.68 25.78 -11.44
N GLY A 87 -12.79 25.77 -12.77
CA GLY A 87 -11.82 26.37 -13.68
C GLY A 87 -11.60 27.86 -13.42
N ARG A 88 -12.67 28.61 -13.12
CA ARG A 88 -12.57 30.07 -12.83
C ARG A 88 -11.72 30.40 -11.61
N PHE A 89 -11.54 29.46 -10.67
CA PHE A 89 -10.70 29.64 -9.50
C PHE A 89 -9.24 29.23 -9.73
N ALA A 90 -8.97 28.49 -10.80
CA ALA A 90 -7.64 28.03 -11.14
C ALA A 90 -6.84 29.10 -11.90
N ARG A 91 -5.67 29.44 -11.39
CA ARG A 91 -4.75 30.34 -12.07
C ARG A 91 -3.71 29.53 -12.85
N VAL A 92 -3.69 29.68 -14.16
CA VAL A 92 -2.78 28.94 -15.05
C VAL A 92 -1.32 29.16 -14.65
N ASN A 93 -0.95 30.38 -14.27
CA ASN A 93 0.42 30.69 -13.84
C ASN A 93 0.83 29.88 -12.59
N ASP A 94 -0.07 29.71 -11.62
CA ASP A 94 0.18 28.93 -10.40
C ASP A 94 0.30 27.43 -10.74
N MET A 95 -0.48 26.96 -11.72
CA MET A 95 -0.43 25.59 -12.20
C MET A 95 0.88 25.30 -12.96
N LEU A 96 1.34 26.23 -13.79
CA LEU A 96 2.61 26.13 -14.53
C LEU A 96 3.83 26.25 -13.61
N ALA A 97 3.69 26.95 -12.49
CA ALA A 97 4.79 27.17 -11.53
C ALA A 97 5.16 25.91 -10.73
N ARG A 98 4.34 24.85 -10.77
CA ARG A 98 4.59 23.63 -10.00
C ARG A 98 5.76 22.83 -10.55
N ASP A 99 6.56 22.25 -9.65
CA ASP A 99 7.78 21.52 -10.02
C ASP A 99 7.50 20.33 -10.94
N SER A 100 6.37 19.63 -10.74
CA SER A 100 5.94 18.51 -11.58
C SER A 100 5.63 18.93 -13.03
N VAL A 101 5.17 20.16 -13.24
CA VAL A 101 4.89 20.74 -14.55
C VAL A 101 6.16 21.34 -15.14
N LYS A 102 6.91 22.14 -14.36
CA LYS A 102 8.17 22.73 -14.77
C LYS A 102 9.18 21.70 -15.25
N SER A 103 9.37 20.62 -14.51
CA SER A 103 10.32 19.56 -14.87
C SER A 103 10.01 18.94 -16.23
N ARG A 104 8.74 18.85 -16.64
CA ARG A 104 8.31 18.35 -17.94
C ARG A 104 8.43 19.37 -19.06
N LEU A 105 8.23 20.65 -18.73
CA LEU A 105 8.38 21.74 -19.71
C LEU A 105 9.86 22.05 -20.00
N THR A 106 10.75 21.86 -19.01
CA THR A 106 12.18 22.21 -19.09
C THR A 106 13.09 21.04 -19.46
N SER A 107 12.59 19.82 -19.67
CA SER A 107 13.39 18.65 -20.08
C SER A 107 13.97 18.86 -21.49
N GLN A 108 15.11 19.55 -21.55
CA GLN A 108 15.87 19.89 -22.77
C GLN A 108 16.93 18.84 -23.13
N ASN A 109 16.72 17.56 -22.96
CA ASN A 109 17.66 16.57 -23.42
C ASN A 109 17.09 15.78 -24.62
N GLY A 110 17.20 16.35 -25.83
CA GLY A 110 17.36 15.66 -27.12
C GLY A 110 16.40 14.54 -27.56
N ALA A 111 15.51 14.09 -26.73
CA ALA A 111 14.44 13.18 -27.10
C ALA A 111 13.17 14.01 -27.33
N THR A 112 12.52 13.81 -28.47
CA THR A 112 11.25 14.42 -28.86
C THR A 112 10.33 14.60 -27.67
N THR A 113 10.29 15.82 -27.14
CA THR A 113 9.41 16.20 -26.03
C THR A 113 8.00 16.22 -26.57
N SER A 114 7.27 15.13 -26.36
CA SER A 114 5.81 15.23 -26.39
C SER A 114 5.44 16.20 -25.27
N GLY A 115 4.91 17.38 -25.62
CA GLY A 115 4.52 18.40 -24.64
C GLY A 115 3.54 17.82 -23.62
N LEU A 116 3.32 18.54 -22.54
CA LEU A 116 2.33 18.18 -21.51
C LEU A 116 0.93 18.22 -22.16
N SER A 117 0.20 17.09 -22.15
CA SER A 117 -1.16 17.07 -22.68
C SER A 117 -2.12 17.83 -21.76
N PHE A 118 -3.23 18.34 -22.30
CA PHE A 118 -4.26 19.02 -21.48
C PHE A 118 -4.80 18.10 -20.38
N THR A 119 -4.94 16.80 -20.65
CA THR A 119 -5.35 15.81 -19.65
C THR A 119 -4.36 15.73 -18.49
N GLU A 120 -3.06 15.69 -18.79
CA GLU A 120 -2.01 15.68 -17.76
C GLU A 120 -1.89 17.00 -17.01
N PHE A 121 -2.26 18.11 -17.64
CA PHE A 121 -2.28 19.43 -17.00
C PHE A 121 -3.50 19.61 -16.11
N SER A 122 -4.67 19.16 -16.57
CA SER A 122 -5.95 19.37 -15.88
C SER A 122 -6.17 18.42 -14.69
N TYR A 123 -5.44 17.29 -14.57
CA TYR A 123 -5.68 16.32 -13.50
C TYR A 123 -5.60 16.95 -12.09
N GLN A 124 -4.76 17.95 -11.92
CA GLN A 124 -4.62 18.66 -10.63
C GLN A 124 -5.89 19.44 -10.25
N LEU A 125 -6.68 19.89 -11.23
CA LEU A 125 -7.99 20.50 -10.99
C LEU A 125 -9.02 19.46 -10.61
N MET A 126 -8.93 18.26 -11.19
CA MET A 126 -9.79 17.14 -10.84
C MET A 126 -9.55 16.72 -9.39
N GLN A 127 -8.29 16.57 -8.97
CA GLN A 127 -7.97 16.24 -7.58
C GLN A 127 -8.40 17.37 -6.60
N ALA A 128 -8.25 18.62 -6.99
CA ALA A 128 -8.75 19.74 -6.18
C ALA A 128 -10.29 19.69 -6.02
N TYR A 129 -10.98 19.34 -7.08
CA TYR A 129 -12.43 19.16 -7.04
C TYR A 129 -12.85 17.94 -6.23
N ASP A 130 -12.11 16.81 -6.29
CA ASP A 130 -12.33 15.64 -5.44
C ASP A 130 -12.36 16.04 -3.97
N PHE A 131 -11.37 16.83 -3.52
CA PHE A 131 -11.32 17.28 -2.13
C PHE A 131 -12.49 18.21 -1.80
N SER A 132 -12.80 19.18 -2.69
CA SER A 132 -13.94 20.08 -2.49
C SER A 132 -15.26 19.31 -2.42
N HIS A 133 -15.48 18.34 -3.30
CA HIS A 133 -16.67 17.50 -3.31
C HIS A 133 -16.82 16.69 -2.01
N LEU A 134 -15.72 16.04 -1.58
CA LEU A 134 -15.71 15.27 -0.33
C LEU A 134 -15.90 16.16 0.90
N HIS A 135 -15.35 17.38 0.88
CA HIS A 135 -15.57 18.36 1.93
C HIS A 135 -17.06 18.74 2.03
N ASP A 136 -17.69 19.05 0.90
CA ASP A 136 -19.09 19.49 0.85
C ASP A 136 -20.07 18.34 1.14
N LYS A 137 -19.85 17.15 0.56
CA LYS A 137 -20.79 16.02 0.62
C LYS A 137 -20.54 15.04 1.76
N LYS A 138 -19.31 14.95 2.26
CA LYS A 138 -18.90 13.97 3.25
C LYS A 138 -18.25 14.59 4.50
N ALA A 139 -18.24 15.92 4.62
CA ALA A 139 -17.60 16.68 5.70
C ALA A 139 -16.09 16.32 5.86
N CYS A 140 -15.42 15.94 4.77
CA CYS A 140 -14.02 15.62 4.77
C CYS A 140 -13.18 16.89 4.91
N SER A 141 -12.54 17.10 6.05
CA SER A 141 -11.76 18.30 6.35
C SER A 141 -10.25 18.13 6.19
N VAL A 142 -9.74 16.91 6.06
CA VAL A 142 -8.30 16.63 5.95
C VAL A 142 -8.02 15.76 4.73
N GLN A 143 -7.09 16.21 3.86
CA GLN A 143 -6.53 15.38 2.80
C GLN A 143 -5.12 14.94 3.18
N LEU A 144 -4.84 13.63 3.09
CA LEU A 144 -3.55 13.02 3.39
C LEU A 144 -2.86 12.59 2.10
N GLY A 145 -1.54 12.79 2.00
CA GLY A 145 -0.77 12.33 0.83
C GLY A 145 0.73 12.28 1.07
N GLY A 146 1.48 11.82 0.08
CA GLY A 146 2.94 11.96 0.08
C GLY A 146 3.37 13.42 -0.10
N SER A 147 4.61 13.75 0.24
CA SER A 147 5.13 15.12 0.07
C SER A 147 5.08 15.63 -1.38
N ASP A 148 5.10 14.73 -2.35
CA ASP A 148 4.91 15.04 -3.77
C ASP A 148 3.49 15.50 -4.12
N GLN A 149 2.50 15.24 -3.24
CA GLN A 149 1.10 15.64 -3.38
C GLN A 149 0.79 17.01 -2.78
N MET A 150 1.73 17.66 -2.07
CA MET A 150 1.52 18.94 -1.39
C MET A 150 0.86 19.98 -2.29
N GLY A 151 1.36 20.14 -3.52
CA GLY A 151 0.82 21.12 -4.47
C GLY A 151 -0.64 20.83 -4.87
N ASN A 152 -1.02 19.58 -5.02
CA ASN A 152 -2.39 19.19 -5.37
C ASN A 152 -3.35 19.35 -4.17
N ILE A 153 -2.88 18.98 -2.97
CA ILE A 153 -3.63 19.16 -1.71
C ILE A 153 -3.92 20.65 -1.48
N MET A 154 -2.90 21.50 -1.63
CA MET A 154 -3.06 22.96 -1.49
C MET A 154 -4.03 23.55 -2.51
N ALA A 155 -4.07 23.01 -3.75
CA ALA A 155 -5.06 23.46 -4.72
C ALA A 155 -6.50 23.13 -4.29
N GLY A 156 -6.71 21.97 -3.67
CA GLY A 156 -8.01 21.60 -3.11
C GLY A 156 -8.43 22.51 -1.95
N ILE A 157 -7.51 22.80 -1.03
CA ILE A 157 -7.74 23.73 0.08
C ILE A 157 -8.10 25.14 -0.44
N ASP A 158 -7.34 25.63 -1.43
CA ASP A 158 -7.59 26.94 -2.03
C ASP A 158 -8.95 27.00 -2.75
N LEU A 159 -9.32 25.90 -3.44
CA LEU A 159 -10.62 25.82 -4.09
C LEU A 159 -11.76 25.89 -3.06
N ILE A 160 -11.68 25.11 -1.98
CA ILE A 160 -12.67 25.11 -0.89
C ILE A 160 -12.78 26.52 -0.27
N ARG A 161 -11.67 27.16 0.04
CA ARG A 161 -11.66 28.52 0.60
C ARG A 161 -12.34 29.53 -0.33
N ARG A 162 -12.07 29.48 -1.64
CA ARG A 162 -12.63 30.43 -2.63
C ARG A 162 -14.11 30.18 -2.86
N GLN A 163 -14.55 28.94 -2.93
CA GLN A 163 -15.96 28.57 -3.06
C GLN A 163 -16.74 29.02 -1.83
N ARG A 164 -16.20 28.80 -0.63
CA ARG A 164 -16.80 29.26 0.62
C ARG A 164 -16.91 30.80 0.68
N ALA A 165 -15.82 31.50 0.39
CA ALA A 165 -15.81 32.96 0.38
C ALA A 165 -16.82 33.56 -0.62
N GLU A 166 -17.15 32.86 -1.70
CA GLU A 166 -18.16 33.29 -2.66
C GLU A 166 -19.58 33.07 -2.13
N GLN A 167 -19.84 31.95 -1.47
CA GLN A 167 -21.13 31.65 -0.83
C GLN A 167 -21.43 32.64 0.32
N GLU A 168 -20.38 33.10 1.01
CA GLU A 168 -20.46 33.99 2.17
C GLU A 168 -20.54 35.49 1.82
N LYS A 169 -20.48 35.89 0.55
CA LYS A 169 -20.63 37.31 0.14
C LYS A 169 -21.92 37.97 0.61
N GLY A 170 -22.84 37.20 1.22
CA GLY A 170 -24.05 37.68 1.87
C GLY A 170 -24.10 37.59 3.41
N ALA A 171 -23.09 36.98 4.09
CA ALA A 171 -23.11 36.63 5.52
C ALA A 171 -21.87 37.16 6.29
N ALA A 172 -21.57 38.43 6.21
CA ALA A 172 -20.25 39.03 6.50
C ALA A 172 -19.76 39.01 7.98
N ASN A 173 -20.44 38.44 8.97
CA ASN A 173 -20.08 38.64 10.39
C ASN A 173 -20.13 37.42 11.32
N ASP A 174 -20.01 36.19 10.84
CA ASP A 174 -19.96 35.02 11.73
C ASP A 174 -18.49 34.67 12.12
N PRO A 175 -18.11 34.76 13.42
CA PRO A 175 -16.75 34.43 13.88
C PRO A 175 -16.37 32.96 13.68
N SER A 176 -17.35 32.02 13.61
CA SER A 176 -17.12 30.59 13.35
C SER A 176 -16.57 30.34 11.95
N MET A 177 -16.71 31.32 11.06
CA MET A 177 -16.27 31.31 9.66
C MET A 177 -14.81 31.67 9.45
N ARG A 178 -14.07 32.05 10.51
CA ARG A 178 -12.66 32.43 10.44
C ARG A 178 -11.68 31.23 10.48
N ALA A 179 -12.16 30.05 10.88
CA ALA A 179 -11.33 28.84 10.87
C ALA A 179 -11.13 28.31 9.46
N ASP A 180 -9.93 27.81 9.15
CA ASP A 180 -9.67 27.11 7.89
C ASP A 180 -10.59 25.91 7.76
N PRO A 181 -11.36 25.80 6.67
CA PRO A 181 -12.33 24.74 6.51
C PRO A 181 -11.70 23.40 6.14
N ALA A 182 -10.45 23.40 5.66
CA ALA A 182 -9.78 22.22 5.15
C ALA A 182 -8.27 22.27 5.41
N TYR A 183 -7.70 21.09 5.67
CA TYR A 183 -6.30 20.90 6.02
C TYR A 183 -5.65 19.84 5.13
N GLY A 184 -4.32 19.93 4.99
CA GLY A 184 -3.51 18.92 4.32
C GLY A 184 -2.47 18.35 5.26
N LEU A 185 -2.29 17.03 5.24
CA LEU A 185 -1.21 16.35 5.93
C LEU A 185 -0.37 15.59 4.91
N THR A 186 0.94 15.84 4.91
CA THR A 186 1.85 15.12 4.01
C THR A 186 2.88 14.30 4.78
N LEU A 187 3.18 13.13 4.24
CA LEU A 187 4.22 12.25 4.74
C LEU A 187 5.44 12.31 3.81
N PRO A 188 6.66 12.22 4.35
CA PRO A 188 7.87 12.09 3.52
C PRO A 188 7.76 10.88 2.60
N LEU A 189 8.31 10.99 1.38
CA LEU A 189 8.41 9.83 0.50
C LEU A 189 9.34 8.79 1.11
N LEU A 190 8.89 7.54 1.11
CA LEU A 190 9.68 6.44 1.60
C LEU A 190 10.81 6.14 0.60
N THR A 191 12.04 6.26 1.07
CA THR A 191 13.26 5.97 0.30
C THR A 191 14.10 4.95 1.05
N THR A 192 14.97 4.22 0.36
CA THR A 192 16.02 3.43 1.00
C THR A 192 17.14 4.34 1.52
N ALA A 193 18.05 3.83 2.37
CA ALA A 193 19.24 4.56 2.82
C ALA A 193 20.13 5.02 1.66
N SER A 194 20.09 4.34 0.51
CA SER A 194 20.75 4.73 -0.74
C SER A 194 19.97 5.77 -1.57
N ALA A 195 18.96 6.41 -1.01
CA ALA A 195 18.07 7.38 -1.68
C ALA A 195 17.25 6.81 -2.86
N ALA A 196 17.23 5.49 -3.06
CA ALA A 196 16.35 4.86 -4.03
C ALA A 196 14.89 4.87 -3.53
N LYS A 197 13.92 5.05 -4.43
CA LYS A 197 12.51 5.01 -4.05
C LYS A 197 12.12 3.60 -3.60
N PHE A 198 11.50 3.49 -2.42
CA PHE A 198 11.00 2.24 -1.88
C PHE A 198 10.04 1.57 -2.88
N GLY A 199 10.25 0.27 -3.15
CA GLY A 199 9.35 -0.53 -3.98
C GLY A 199 9.31 -0.20 -5.49
N LYS A 200 10.21 0.67 -6.01
CA LYS A 200 10.22 1.07 -7.44
C LYS A 200 11.45 0.63 -8.25
N SER A 201 12.47 0.03 -7.65
CA SER A 201 13.61 -0.48 -8.41
C SER A 201 13.19 -1.69 -9.27
N ALA A 202 13.71 -1.79 -10.48
CA ALA A 202 13.39 -2.86 -11.43
C ALA A 202 13.52 -4.24 -10.75
N GLY A 203 12.41 -4.97 -10.62
CA GLY A 203 12.34 -6.29 -10.02
C GLY A 203 12.11 -6.36 -8.50
N ASN A 204 12.14 -5.24 -7.75
CA ASN A 204 11.97 -5.22 -6.29
C ASN A 204 10.66 -4.55 -5.83
N ALA A 205 9.62 -4.58 -6.61
CA ALA A 205 8.32 -4.08 -6.20
C ALA A 205 7.70 -4.99 -5.14
N VAL A 206 7.29 -4.40 -4.00
CA VAL A 206 6.55 -5.12 -2.96
C VAL A 206 5.07 -5.05 -3.30
N TRP A 207 4.53 -6.17 -3.73
CA TRP A 207 3.13 -6.24 -4.11
C TRP A 207 2.25 -6.60 -2.91
N VAL A 208 1.17 -5.87 -2.73
CA VAL A 208 0.15 -6.17 -1.70
C VAL A 208 -0.67 -7.41 -2.10
N SER A 209 -0.85 -7.66 -3.40
CA SER A 209 -1.60 -8.81 -3.90
C SER A 209 -0.84 -10.13 -3.71
N ARG A 210 -1.53 -11.14 -3.17
CA ARG A 210 -0.98 -12.51 -3.02
C ARG A 210 -0.71 -13.18 -4.37
N SER A 211 -1.45 -12.84 -5.41
CA SER A 211 -1.23 -13.39 -6.74
C SER A 211 0.05 -12.88 -7.42
N MET A 212 0.64 -11.80 -6.89
CA MET A 212 1.86 -11.20 -7.43
C MET A 212 3.08 -11.43 -6.54
N LEU A 213 2.89 -11.67 -5.26
CA LEU A 213 3.94 -11.94 -4.29
C LEU A 213 3.37 -12.82 -3.17
N SER A 214 3.91 -14.01 -2.96
CA SER A 214 3.47 -14.94 -1.92
C SER A 214 3.62 -14.36 -0.51
N ASP A 215 2.94 -14.95 0.48
CA ASP A 215 3.04 -14.50 1.87
C ASP A 215 4.48 -14.63 2.40
N LEU A 216 5.17 -15.72 2.04
CA LEU A 216 6.57 -15.93 2.41
C LEU A 216 7.51 -14.91 1.76
N GLU A 217 7.36 -14.63 0.46
CA GLU A 217 8.20 -13.64 -0.23
C GLU A 217 7.97 -12.23 0.30
N PHE A 218 6.71 -11.89 0.63
CA PHE A 218 6.37 -10.62 1.27
C PHE A 218 7.05 -10.49 2.64
N TYR A 219 6.98 -11.53 3.46
CA TYR A 219 7.65 -11.59 4.75
C TYR A 219 9.18 -11.45 4.61
N GLN A 220 9.77 -12.27 3.72
CA GLN A 220 11.22 -12.26 3.47
C GLN A 220 11.73 -10.93 2.91
N TYR A 221 10.91 -10.19 2.19
CA TYR A 221 11.28 -8.85 1.75
C TYR A 221 11.64 -7.95 2.94
N PHE A 222 10.82 -7.95 3.98
CA PHE A 222 11.07 -7.14 5.18
C PHE A 222 12.18 -7.73 6.05
N VAL A 223 12.30 -9.05 6.15
CA VAL A 223 13.42 -9.69 6.84
C VAL A 223 14.75 -9.29 6.21
N ARG A 224 14.81 -9.08 4.90
CA ARG A 224 16.05 -8.68 4.18
C ARG A 224 16.34 -7.19 4.23
N SER A 225 15.56 -6.38 4.93
CA SER A 225 15.80 -4.94 5.08
C SER A 225 17.18 -4.69 5.72
N SER A 226 17.85 -3.63 5.30
CA SER A 226 19.15 -3.27 5.86
C SER A 226 19.04 -2.77 7.31
N ASP A 227 20.11 -2.92 8.11
CA ASP A 227 20.16 -2.36 9.46
C ASP A 227 20.02 -0.83 9.47
N ALA A 228 20.44 -0.19 8.38
CA ALA A 228 20.33 1.26 8.21
C ALA A 228 18.88 1.73 7.94
N ASP A 229 18.02 0.84 7.45
CA ASP A 229 16.64 1.18 7.06
C ASP A 229 15.59 0.71 8.05
N VAL A 230 15.88 -0.34 8.84
CA VAL A 230 14.86 -1.06 9.63
C VAL A 230 14.15 -0.17 10.64
N GLU A 231 14.87 0.70 11.37
CA GLU A 231 14.26 1.61 12.33
C GLU A 231 13.29 2.58 11.67
N ARG A 232 13.70 3.16 10.53
CA ARG A 232 12.84 4.06 9.76
C ARG A 232 11.60 3.34 9.22
N TYR A 233 11.72 2.08 8.82
CA TYR A 233 10.58 1.30 8.37
C TYR A 233 9.65 0.94 9.51
N LEU A 234 10.17 0.59 10.69
CA LEU A 234 9.35 0.41 11.90
C LEU A 234 8.55 1.67 12.22
N LEU A 235 9.19 2.85 12.21
CA LEU A 235 8.54 4.14 12.47
C LEU A 235 7.52 4.55 11.42
N SER A 236 7.73 4.20 10.15
CA SER A 236 6.91 4.71 9.05
C SER A 236 5.82 3.75 8.59
N LEU A 237 5.98 2.44 8.80
CA LEU A 237 5.13 1.40 8.22
C LEU A 237 4.36 0.61 9.26
N THR A 238 4.70 0.70 10.54
CA THR A 238 4.01 -0.05 11.60
C THR A 238 3.18 0.85 12.49
N LEU A 239 2.30 0.25 13.27
CA LEU A 239 1.50 0.93 14.29
C LEU A 239 2.09 0.72 15.70
N MET A 240 3.36 0.38 15.79
CA MET A 240 4.08 0.25 17.05
C MET A 240 4.31 1.61 17.71
N SER A 241 4.30 1.66 19.05
CA SER A 241 4.68 2.87 19.77
C SER A 241 6.17 3.16 19.65
N HIS A 242 6.57 4.41 19.89
CA HIS A 242 7.98 4.79 19.92
C HIS A 242 8.79 4.01 20.96
N GLU A 243 8.16 3.70 22.09
CA GLU A 243 8.76 2.94 23.18
C GLU A 243 9.02 1.47 22.77
N GLU A 244 8.05 0.83 22.10
CA GLU A 244 8.20 -0.52 21.57
C GLU A 244 9.31 -0.57 20.50
N ILE A 245 9.37 0.41 19.59
CA ILE A 245 10.42 0.48 18.57
C ILE A 245 11.79 0.67 19.22
N ALA A 246 11.90 1.55 20.23
CA ALA A 246 13.17 1.75 20.95
C ALA A 246 13.65 0.45 21.63
N GLN A 247 12.75 -0.33 22.25
CA GLN A 247 13.07 -1.62 22.84
C GLN A 247 13.54 -2.64 21.79
N VAL A 248 12.85 -2.72 20.65
CA VAL A 248 13.24 -3.60 19.53
C VAL A 248 14.63 -3.22 19.02
N MET A 249 14.91 -1.93 18.84
CA MET A 249 16.21 -1.46 18.36
C MET A 249 17.33 -1.69 19.37
N ALA A 250 17.06 -1.53 20.68
CA ALA A 250 18.02 -1.85 21.74
C ALA A 250 18.40 -3.35 21.71
N GLN A 251 17.41 -4.23 21.65
CA GLN A 251 17.64 -5.67 21.55
C GLN A 251 18.38 -6.06 20.24
N HIS A 252 18.04 -5.42 19.13
CA HIS A 252 18.74 -5.64 17.85
C HIS A 252 20.21 -5.21 17.91
N ALA A 253 20.52 -4.15 18.65
CA ALA A 253 21.89 -3.66 18.80
C ALA A 253 22.82 -4.63 19.57
N GLU A 254 22.26 -5.50 20.43
CA GLU A 254 23.05 -6.52 21.15
C GLU A 254 23.62 -7.57 20.19
N ASP A 255 22.85 -7.99 19.19
CA ASP A 255 23.31 -8.97 18.20
C ASP A 255 22.54 -8.76 16.87
N LYS A 256 23.11 -7.98 15.97
CA LYS A 256 22.54 -7.68 14.65
C LYS A 256 22.43 -8.91 13.75
N SER A 257 23.25 -9.95 13.99
CA SER A 257 23.22 -11.17 13.17
C SER A 257 21.90 -11.93 13.30
N LYS A 258 21.23 -11.83 14.44
CA LYS A 258 19.90 -12.42 14.69
C LYS A 258 18.77 -11.72 13.94
N ARG A 259 19.03 -10.55 13.34
CA ARG A 259 18.04 -9.78 12.55
C ARG A 259 16.73 -9.54 13.28
N PHE A 260 16.80 -9.30 14.59
CA PHE A 260 15.61 -9.20 15.45
C PHE A 260 14.67 -8.10 15.02
N ALA A 261 15.19 -6.90 14.72
CA ALA A 261 14.37 -5.77 14.27
C ALA A 261 13.72 -6.02 12.91
N GLN A 262 14.44 -6.67 11.97
CA GLN A 262 13.88 -7.01 10.65
C GLN A 262 12.80 -8.09 10.75
N THR A 263 12.99 -9.07 11.64
CA THR A 263 11.95 -10.08 11.91
C THR A 263 10.71 -9.42 12.48
N ARG A 264 10.89 -8.54 13.47
CA ARG A 264 9.76 -7.78 14.03
C ARG A 264 9.05 -6.93 12.98
N LEU A 265 9.77 -6.24 12.12
CA LEU A 265 9.21 -5.48 11.01
C LEU A 265 8.40 -6.39 10.06
N ALA A 266 8.95 -7.56 9.73
CA ALA A 266 8.28 -8.52 8.86
C ALA A 266 6.97 -9.07 9.50
N ASP A 267 7.00 -9.36 10.79
CA ASP A 267 5.81 -9.77 11.56
C ASP A 267 4.71 -8.71 11.48
N GLU A 268 5.05 -7.47 11.85
CA GLU A 268 4.11 -6.34 11.86
C GLU A 268 3.50 -6.09 10.48
N MET A 269 4.35 -6.02 9.45
CA MET A 269 3.91 -5.74 8.09
C MET A 269 3.07 -6.87 7.51
N THR A 270 3.46 -8.12 7.75
CA THR A 270 2.72 -9.26 7.21
C THR A 270 1.38 -9.42 7.93
N GLU A 271 1.34 -9.26 9.24
CA GLU A 271 0.08 -9.31 9.99
C GLU A 271 -0.87 -8.18 9.58
N LEU A 272 -0.37 -6.95 9.45
CA LEU A 272 -1.17 -5.79 9.08
C LEU A 272 -1.74 -5.91 7.65
N VAL A 273 -0.93 -6.35 6.69
CA VAL A 273 -1.29 -6.35 5.26
C VAL A 273 -1.96 -7.65 4.84
N ARG A 274 -1.46 -8.79 5.31
CA ARG A 274 -1.88 -10.14 4.86
C ARG A 274 -2.75 -10.87 5.88
N GLY A 275 -2.75 -10.40 7.13
CA GLY A 275 -3.49 -10.98 8.25
C GLY A 275 -2.65 -11.93 9.10
N HIS A 276 -3.18 -12.23 10.28
CA HIS A 276 -2.49 -13.00 11.30
C HIS A 276 -2.07 -14.40 10.86
N GLU A 277 -2.98 -15.13 10.23
CA GLU A 277 -2.72 -16.49 9.74
C GLU A 277 -1.60 -16.53 8.69
N ALA A 278 -1.59 -15.55 7.76
CA ALA A 278 -0.51 -15.42 6.77
C ALA A 278 0.84 -15.11 7.42
N CYS A 279 0.86 -14.31 8.48
CA CYS A 279 2.07 -14.05 9.26
C CYS A 279 2.58 -15.34 9.93
N GLN A 280 1.70 -16.11 10.57
CA GLN A 280 2.06 -17.40 11.18
C GLN A 280 2.61 -18.39 10.15
N ARG A 281 1.96 -18.50 8.96
CA ARG A 281 2.47 -19.33 7.86
C ARG A 281 3.86 -18.92 7.43
N ALA A 282 4.08 -17.62 7.20
CA ALA A 282 5.36 -17.09 6.74
C ALA A 282 6.48 -17.29 7.79
N GLN A 283 6.17 -17.11 9.08
CA GLN A 283 7.10 -17.39 10.18
C GLN A 283 7.49 -18.87 10.21
N LEU A 284 6.51 -19.76 10.13
CA LEU A 284 6.75 -21.20 10.15
C LEU A 284 7.51 -21.68 8.90
N ALA A 285 7.13 -21.18 7.72
CA ALA A 285 7.85 -21.47 6.48
C ALA A 285 9.30 -20.94 6.52
N THR A 286 9.52 -19.76 7.10
CA THR A 286 10.87 -19.21 7.31
C THR A 286 11.70 -20.12 8.24
N LYS A 287 11.10 -20.57 9.34
CA LYS A 287 11.76 -21.51 10.25
C LYS A 287 12.14 -22.81 9.54
N LEU A 288 11.22 -23.39 8.76
CA LEU A 288 11.44 -24.61 8.02
C LEU A 288 12.53 -24.52 6.93
N LEU A 289 12.60 -23.38 6.24
CA LEU A 289 13.51 -23.21 5.12
C LEU A 289 14.91 -22.75 5.51
N PHE A 290 15.04 -22.04 6.64
CA PHE A 290 16.29 -21.37 6.99
C PHE A 290 16.90 -21.80 8.33
N ASN A 291 16.19 -22.58 9.16
CA ASN A 291 16.73 -23.14 10.38
C ASN A 291 17.11 -24.61 10.16
N THR A 292 18.23 -24.99 10.72
CA THR A 292 18.72 -26.39 10.69
C THR A 292 18.00 -27.30 11.67
N ASP A 293 17.41 -26.74 12.72
CA ASP A 293 16.66 -27.49 13.74
C ASP A 293 15.17 -27.44 13.45
N VAL A 294 14.70 -28.42 12.69
CA VAL A 294 13.28 -28.65 12.36
C VAL A 294 12.68 -29.82 13.14
N GLN A 295 13.39 -30.34 14.16
CA GLN A 295 12.93 -31.46 14.96
C GLN A 295 11.64 -31.09 15.72
N GLY A 296 10.69 -32.02 15.72
CA GLY A 296 9.40 -31.87 16.43
C GLY A 296 8.29 -31.15 15.65
N LEU A 297 8.50 -30.83 14.38
CA LEU A 297 7.42 -30.29 13.53
C LEU A 297 6.54 -31.43 13.01
N THR A 298 5.23 -31.21 13.03
CA THR A 298 4.25 -32.15 12.49
C THR A 298 4.00 -31.94 11.01
N LEU A 299 3.52 -32.96 10.31
CA LEU A 299 3.12 -32.84 8.90
C LEU A 299 2.05 -31.76 8.69
N ASP A 300 1.12 -31.62 9.64
CA ASP A 300 0.09 -30.56 9.58
C ASP A 300 0.71 -29.16 9.63
N GLN A 301 1.75 -28.96 10.42
CA GLN A 301 2.48 -27.68 10.48
C GLN A 301 3.22 -27.40 9.17
N VAL A 302 3.80 -28.42 8.53
CA VAL A 302 4.45 -28.28 7.22
C VAL A 302 3.40 -27.94 6.15
N ALA A 303 2.29 -28.68 6.13
CA ALA A 303 1.19 -28.42 5.21
C ALA A 303 0.60 -27.01 5.39
N PHE A 304 0.43 -26.57 6.64
CA PHE A 304 -0.01 -25.21 6.94
C PHE A 304 0.99 -24.14 6.48
N ALA A 305 2.28 -24.34 6.72
CA ALA A 305 3.33 -23.38 6.36
C ALA A 305 3.41 -23.13 4.85
N PHE A 306 3.20 -24.18 4.05
CA PHE A 306 3.30 -24.16 2.60
C PHE A 306 1.93 -24.26 1.90
N GLN A 307 0.83 -24.05 2.61
CA GLN A 307 -0.48 -23.98 2.00
C GLN A 307 -0.47 -22.98 0.84
N ASP A 308 -0.95 -23.40 -0.33
CA ASP A 308 -0.93 -22.63 -1.57
C ASP A 308 0.47 -22.29 -2.14
N ASP A 309 1.54 -22.90 -1.61
CA ASP A 309 2.88 -22.76 -2.17
C ASP A 309 3.09 -23.82 -3.26
N PRO A 310 3.43 -23.42 -4.50
CA PRO A 310 3.61 -24.36 -5.62
C PRO A 310 4.79 -25.31 -5.43
N ARG A 311 5.63 -25.09 -4.42
CA ARG A 311 6.75 -25.98 -4.08
C ARG A 311 6.32 -27.15 -3.19
N LEU A 312 5.13 -27.09 -2.59
CA LEU A 312 4.59 -28.22 -1.83
C LEU A 312 4.07 -29.27 -2.79
N VAL A 313 4.70 -30.43 -2.76
CA VAL A 313 4.32 -31.60 -3.58
C VAL A 313 3.83 -32.71 -2.65
N TYR A 314 2.63 -33.21 -2.90
CA TYR A 314 2.09 -34.39 -2.24
C TYR A 314 2.42 -35.61 -3.09
N LEU A 315 2.87 -36.67 -2.43
CA LEU A 315 3.17 -37.96 -3.06
C LEU A 315 2.13 -38.98 -2.60
N ASP A 316 1.61 -39.77 -3.54
CA ASP A 316 0.65 -40.83 -3.26
C ASP A 316 1.34 -42.06 -2.63
N GLU A 317 2.65 -42.24 -2.91
CA GLU A 317 3.44 -43.38 -2.42
C GLU A 317 4.77 -42.89 -1.82
N GLU A 318 5.26 -43.61 -0.82
CA GLU A 318 6.56 -43.36 -0.21
C GLU A 318 7.70 -43.66 -1.21
N PRO A 319 8.56 -42.73 -1.55
CA PRO A 319 9.64 -42.98 -2.51
C PRO A 319 10.70 -43.91 -1.92
N SER A 320 11.26 -44.79 -2.74
CA SER A 320 12.26 -45.79 -2.36
C SER A 320 13.61 -45.18 -1.89
N GLY A 321 13.71 -43.89 -1.80
CA GLY A 321 14.88 -43.14 -1.32
C GLY A 321 14.99 -41.75 -1.96
N ILE A 322 15.90 -40.91 -1.45
CA ILE A 322 16.04 -39.49 -1.81
C ILE A 322 16.32 -39.28 -3.30
N ALA A 323 17.03 -40.21 -3.95
CA ALA A 323 17.31 -40.11 -5.38
C ALA A 323 16.09 -40.41 -6.25
N ALA A 324 15.19 -41.28 -5.79
CA ALA A 324 13.91 -41.51 -6.41
C ALA A 324 12.98 -40.32 -6.23
N LEU A 325 12.87 -39.82 -5.00
CA LEU A 325 12.12 -38.62 -4.66
C LEU A 325 12.50 -37.45 -5.57
N ALA A 326 13.79 -37.10 -5.66
CA ALA A 326 14.26 -35.96 -6.45
C ALA A 326 13.94 -36.08 -7.95
N ALA A 327 13.89 -37.28 -8.50
CA ALA A 327 13.48 -37.51 -9.88
C ALA A 327 11.95 -37.48 -10.06
N ASP A 328 11.21 -38.10 -9.12
CA ASP A 328 9.76 -38.21 -9.23
C ASP A 328 9.04 -36.87 -9.07
N ILE A 329 9.59 -35.92 -8.26
CA ILE A 329 9.10 -34.54 -8.12
C ILE A 329 9.67 -33.59 -9.19
N GLY A 330 10.52 -34.07 -10.12
CA GLY A 330 11.11 -33.27 -11.18
C GLY A 330 12.21 -32.30 -10.72
N LEU A 331 12.75 -32.46 -9.51
CA LEU A 331 13.86 -31.65 -9.00
C LEU A 331 15.16 -31.91 -9.79
N LEU A 332 15.36 -33.16 -10.19
CA LEU A 332 16.46 -33.58 -11.05
C LEU A 332 15.95 -34.39 -12.24
N PRO A 333 16.62 -34.33 -13.41
CA PRO A 333 16.15 -34.98 -14.64
C PRO A 333 16.11 -36.52 -14.57
N SER A 334 16.87 -37.14 -13.66
CA SER A 334 16.91 -38.57 -13.51
C SER A 334 17.43 -39.05 -12.13
N ARG A 335 17.02 -40.27 -11.75
CA ARG A 335 17.53 -40.94 -10.54
C ARG A 335 19.05 -41.15 -10.54
N SER A 336 19.64 -41.32 -11.73
CA SER A 336 21.11 -41.48 -11.89
C SER A 336 21.85 -40.19 -11.59
N GLU A 337 21.31 -39.07 -11.99
CA GLU A 337 21.89 -37.75 -11.73
C GLU A 337 21.74 -37.37 -10.25
N ALA A 338 20.60 -37.69 -9.64
CA ALA A 338 20.37 -37.54 -8.21
C ALA A 338 21.39 -38.35 -7.38
N ARG A 339 21.63 -39.62 -7.72
CA ARG A 339 22.67 -40.44 -7.06
C ARG A 339 24.05 -39.86 -7.18
N ARG A 340 24.43 -39.35 -8.38
CA ARG A 340 25.72 -38.69 -8.59
C ARG A 340 25.90 -37.44 -7.76
N LEU A 341 24.83 -36.64 -7.64
CA LEU A 341 24.84 -35.41 -6.84
C LEU A 341 25.07 -35.73 -5.36
N VAL A 342 24.33 -36.69 -4.81
CA VAL A 342 24.43 -37.14 -3.42
C VAL A 342 25.83 -37.71 -3.14
N GLN A 343 26.38 -38.55 -4.03
CA GLN A 343 27.70 -39.13 -3.90
C GLN A 343 28.85 -38.09 -3.93
N LYS A 344 28.67 -36.97 -4.62
CA LYS A 344 29.61 -35.85 -4.68
C LYS A 344 29.51 -34.90 -3.49
N GLY A 345 28.72 -35.21 -2.48
CA GLY A 345 28.53 -34.37 -1.32
C GLY A 345 27.58 -33.16 -1.58
N GLY A 346 26.90 -33.17 -2.69
CA GLY A 346 25.78 -32.22 -2.95
C GLY A 346 24.62 -32.63 -2.07
N GLY A 347 24.38 -31.87 -0.99
CA GLY A 347 23.21 -32.08 -0.13
C GLY A 347 21.92 -31.78 -0.85
N LEU A 348 21.00 -32.76 -0.87
CA LEU A 348 19.58 -32.54 -1.05
C LEU A 348 19.02 -32.35 0.36
N TYR A 349 18.95 -31.10 0.81
CA TYR A 349 18.36 -30.70 2.08
C TYR A 349 16.93 -30.24 1.85
#